data_e7b42d55c7ca07caadfc7bce2f59bf5e
#
_entry.id   e7b42d55c7ca07caadfc7bce2f59bf5e
#
_cell.length_a   1.000
_cell.length_b   1.000
_cell.length_c   1.000
_cell.angle_alpha   90.00
_cell.angle_beta   90.00
_cell.angle_gamma   90.00
#
_symmetry.space_group_name_H-M   'P 1'
#
loop_
_entity.id
_entity.type
_entity.pdbx_description
1 polymer ?
#
loop_
_entity_poly.entity_id
_entity_poly.type
_entity_poly.pdbx_seq_one_letter_code
_entity_poly.pdbx_strand_id
1 'polypeptide(L)'
;LYGDEGFRQLMRGGRYYTQAVYAVAPRDRAVAVATWSTGAAAAEHGIVGERFLHRATLRATVAVDDPTVQGRGTTDRFSPASLLVTTLSDELKLATGGHAYVVSLSPQADVAILAGGHAADQAVWIDDRNGKWVTSSYYGELPLWADVRNSQQSIDRRLAAGTWLPL
;
A
#
# COMPACT_ATOMS: atom_id res chain seq x y z
N LEU A 1 -4.94 -5.29 -28.20
CA LEU A 1 -4.38 -4.36 -27.20
C LEU A 1 -3.40 -5.05 -26.26
N TYR A 2 -3.50 -6.35 -26.03
CA TYR A 2 -2.57 -7.11 -25.19
C TYR A 2 -1.83 -8.15 -26.04
N GLY A 3 -0.49 -8.13 -25.99
CA GLY A 3 0.35 -9.11 -26.64
C GLY A 3 0.19 -10.53 -26.08
N ASP A 4 0.94 -11.49 -26.60
CA ASP A 4 0.87 -12.89 -26.14
C ASP A 4 1.57 -13.13 -24.82
N GLU A 5 2.37 -12.18 -24.36
CA GLU A 5 3.04 -12.16 -23.06
C GLU A 5 2.17 -11.51 -21.98
N GLY A 6 2.58 -11.54 -20.73
CA GLY A 6 1.88 -10.96 -19.61
C GLY A 6 0.57 -11.69 -19.29
N PHE A 7 -0.58 -11.05 -19.42
CA PHE A 7 -1.85 -11.64 -19.03
C PHE A 7 -2.15 -12.96 -19.74
N ARG A 8 -1.90 -13.08 -21.03
CA ARG A 8 -2.12 -14.35 -21.76
C ARG A 8 -1.21 -15.48 -21.28
N GLN A 9 0.02 -15.17 -20.97
CA GLN A 9 0.97 -16.13 -20.40
C GLN A 9 0.51 -16.61 -19.01
N LEU A 10 0.07 -15.69 -18.14
CA LEU A 10 -0.47 -16.03 -16.82
C LEU A 10 -1.76 -16.86 -16.93
N MET A 11 -2.65 -16.56 -17.88
CA MET A 11 -3.86 -17.34 -18.11
C MET A 11 -3.59 -18.75 -18.63
N ARG A 12 -2.54 -18.93 -19.46
CA ARG A 12 -2.16 -20.26 -20.01
C ARG A 12 -1.42 -21.11 -19.00
N GLY A 13 -0.51 -20.51 -18.22
CA GLY A 13 0.37 -21.23 -17.30
C GLY A 13 -0.12 -21.28 -15.85
N GLY A 14 -1.11 -20.46 -15.50
CA GLY A 14 -1.62 -20.32 -14.15
C GLY A 14 -3.05 -20.85 -14.00
N ARG A 15 -3.64 -20.61 -12.83
CA ARG A 15 -5.06 -20.88 -12.58
C ARG A 15 -5.84 -19.58 -12.75
N TYR A 16 -6.73 -19.55 -13.74
CA TYR A 16 -7.57 -18.41 -14.05
C TYR A 16 -9.02 -18.66 -13.58
N TYR A 17 -9.51 -17.80 -12.70
CA TYR A 17 -10.87 -17.88 -12.17
C TYR A 17 -11.79 -16.94 -12.94
N THR A 18 -12.71 -17.51 -13.73
CA THR A 18 -13.65 -16.74 -14.57
C THR A 18 -14.83 -16.15 -13.79
N GLN A 19 -15.08 -16.64 -12.58
CA GLN A 19 -16.21 -16.25 -11.73
C GLN A 19 -15.74 -15.98 -10.31
N ALA A 20 -14.76 -15.09 -10.17
CA ALA A 20 -14.34 -14.62 -8.84
C ALA A 20 -15.35 -13.58 -8.34
N VAL A 21 -15.99 -13.85 -7.21
CA VAL A 21 -16.98 -12.98 -6.59
C VAL A 21 -16.51 -12.60 -5.19
N TYR A 22 -16.54 -11.32 -4.87
CA TYR A 22 -16.33 -10.87 -3.50
C TYR A 22 -17.61 -11.08 -2.68
N ALA A 23 -17.48 -11.75 -1.54
CA ALA A 23 -18.59 -11.94 -0.58
C ALA A 23 -18.98 -10.63 0.13
N VAL A 24 -18.09 -9.65 0.12
CA VAL A 24 -18.29 -8.27 0.61
C VAL A 24 -18.23 -7.33 -0.58
N ALA A 25 -18.90 -6.20 -0.51
CA ALA A 25 -18.90 -5.18 -1.57
C ALA A 25 -17.92 -4.03 -1.20
N PRO A 26 -16.60 -4.24 -1.22
CA PRO A 26 -15.64 -3.17 -0.99
C PRO A 26 -15.58 -2.33 -2.26
N ARG A 27 -16.24 -1.19 -2.23
CA ARG A 27 -16.05 -0.17 -3.27
C ARG A 27 -14.90 0.76 -2.95
N ASP A 28 -14.33 0.57 -1.78
CA ASP A 28 -13.24 1.39 -1.24
C ASP A 28 -11.92 0.64 -1.36
N ARG A 29 -10.90 1.35 -1.83
CA ARG A 29 -9.56 0.79 -2.08
C ARG A 29 -8.92 0.24 -0.81
N ALA A 30 -8.96 0.98 0.30
CA ALA A 30 -8.34 0.57 1.55
C ALA A 30 -8.98 -0.71 2.10
N VAL A 31 -10.32 -0.81 2.04
CA VAL A 31 -11.06 -2.04 2.44
C VAL A 31 -10.68 -3.20 1.55
N ALA A 32 -10.63 -2.99 0.23
CA ALA A 32 -10.28 -4.04 -0.71
C ALA A 32 -8.86 -4.58 -0.48
N VAL A 33 -7.88 -3.70 -0.27
CA VAL A 33 -6.49 -4.09 0.00
C VAL A 33 -6.38 -4.81 1.34
N ALA A 34 -7.00 -4.29 2.41
CA ALA A 34 -7.01 -4.94 3.71
C ALA A 34 -7.65 -6.33 3.64
N THR A 35 -8.80 -6.47 2.96
CA THR A 35 -9.46 -7.77 2.77
C THR A 35 -8.56 -8.74 1.99
N TRP A 36 -7.92 -8.27 0.92
CA TRP A 36 -7.04 -9.10 0.11
C TRP A 36 -5.76 -9.52 0.84
N SER A 37 -5.11 -8.61 1.56
CA SER A 37 -3.85 -8.88 2.26
C SER A 37 -4.02 -9.75 3.50
N THR A 38 -5.19 -9.68 4.17
CA THR A 38 -5.45 -10.41 5.41
C THR A 38 -6.29 -11.67 5.20
N GLY A 39 -7.06 -11.76 4.11
CA GLY A 39 -8.07 -12.80 3.91
C GLY A 39 -9.30 -12.65 4.83
N ALA A 40 -9.40 -11.57 5.60
CA ALA A 40 -10.44 -11.31 6.57
C ALA A 40 -11.48 -10.31 6.05
N ALA A 41 -12.66 -10.27 6.64
CA ALA A 41 -13.69 -9.28 6.34
C ALA A 41 -13.43 -7.94 7.08
N ALA A 42 -14.07 -6.85 6.63
CA ALA A 42 -13.90 -5.53 7.22
C ALA A 42 -14.22 -5.46 8.72
N ALA A 43 -15.18 -6.29 9.18
CA ALA A 43 -15.53 -6.40 10.59
C ALA A 43 -14.40 -7.02 11.45
N GLU A 44 -13.53 -7.80 10.84
CA GLU A 44 -12.40 -8.48 11.48
C GLU A 44 -11.12 -7.67 11.38
N HIS A 45 -10.77 -7.18 10.17
CA HIS A 45 -9.54 -6.42 9.98
C HIS A 45 -9.64 -4.94 10.37
N GLY A 46 -10.85 -4.42 10.67
CA GLY A 46 -11.06 -3.08 11.22
C GLY A 46 -11.04 -1.92 10.22
N ILE A 47 -10.65 -2.14 8.98
CA ILE A 47 -10.60 -1.09 7.95
C ILE A 47 -11.97 -1.02 7.26
N VAL A 48 -12.70 0.05 7.51
CA VAL A 48 -14.07 0.24 7.03
C VAL A 48 -14.19 1.21 5.85
N GLY A 49 -13.12 1.90 5.51
CA GLY A 49 -13.02 2.86 4.41
C GLY A 49 -11.67 3.53 4.41
N GLU A 50 -11.29 4.15 3.27
CA GLU A 50 -10.09 5.00 3.18
C GLU A 50 -10.19 6.18 4.16
N ARG A 51 -11.39 6.75 4.25
CA ARG A 51 -11.72 7.82 5.19
C ARG A 51 -13.01 7.48 5.93
N PHE A 52 -13.00 7.68 7.22
CA PHE A 52 -14.18 7.42 8.06
C PHE A 52 -14.24 8.39 9.23
N LEU A 53 -15.42 8.48 9.85
CA LEU A 53 -15.63 9.27 11.04
C LEU A 53 -15.28 8.45 12.28
N HIS A 54 -14.25 8.87 13.01
CA HIS A 54 -13.90 8.26 14.29
C HIS A 54 -14.94 8.64 15.34
N ARG A 55 -15.74 7.68 15.80
CA ARG A 55 -16.92 7.93 16.65
C ARG A 55 -16.62 8.66 17.96
N ALA A 56 -15.50 8.31 18.62
CA ALA A 56 -15.15 8.91 19.90
C ALA A 56 -14.70 10.37 19.79
N THR A 57 -14.08 10.75 18.67
CA THR A 57 -13.53 12.11 18.47
C THR A 57 -14.39 12.97 17.54
N LEU A 58 -15.37 12.36 16.84
CA LEU A 58 -16.18 12.98 15.78
C LEU A 58 -15.35 13.66 14.68
N ARG A 59 -14.14 13.15 14.45
CA ARG A 59 -13.24 13.66 13.41
C ARG A 59 -13.13 12.66 12.26
N ALA A 60 -13.09 13.21 11.05
CA ALA A 60 -12.72 12.42 9.89
C ALA A 60 -11.25 12.01 10.01
N THR A 61 -10.98 10.73 9.84
CA THR A 61 -9.64 10.15 9.87
C THR A 61 -9.39 9.29 8.63
N VAL A 62 -8.13 9.05 8.31
CA VAL A 62 -7.71 8.13 7.25
C VAL A 62 -7.41 6.78 7.87
N ALA A 63 -7.67 5.70 7.15
CA ALA A 63 -7.50 4.33 7.65
C ALA A 63 -6.09 4.02 8.20
N VAL A 64 -5.09 4.69 7.67
CA VAL A 64 -3.67 4.49 8.05
C VAL A 64 -3.12 5.64 8.90
N ASP A 65 -3.96 6.59 9.33
CA ASP A 65 -3.51 7.70 10.18
C ASP A 65 -3.10 7.20 11.57
N ASP A 66 -1.90 7.59 11.99
CA ASP A 66 -1.33 7.23 13.27
C ASP A 66 -0.55 8.42 13.85
N PRO A 67 -1.10 9.13 14.82
CA PRO A 67 -0.44 10.29 15.42
C PRO A 67 0.83 9.96 16.20
N THR A 68 1.13 8.70 16.46
CA THR A 68 2.32 8.28 17.23
C THR A 68 3.59 8.18 16.37
N VAL A 69 3.43 8.14 15.03
CA VAL A 69 4.56 8.07 14.10
C VAL A 69 4.81 9.40 13.40
N GLN A 70 5.93 9.52 12.74
CA GLN A 70 6.32 10.69 11.95
C GLN A 70 6.57 10.28 10.50
N GLY A 71 6.20 11.17 9.56
CA GLY A 71 6.56 11.01 8.15
C GLY A 71 8.07 11.14 7.91
N ARG A 72 8.57 10.43 6.92
CA ARG A 72 9.92 10.55 6.39
C ARG A 72 9.82 11.04 4.94
N GLY A 73 10.15 12.31 4.74
CA GLY A 73 9.95 13.00 3.45
C GLY A 73 8.53 13.51 3.20
N THR A 74 7.65 13.37 4.18
CA THR A 74 6.23 13.78 4.13
C THR A 74 5.78 14.31 5.50
N THR A 75 4.68 15.03 5.54
CA THR A 75 4.00 15.43 6.79
C THR A 75 2.96 14.41 7.25
N ASP A 76 2.66 13.41 6.45
CA ASP A 76 1.71 12.35 6.79
C ASP A 76 2.29 11.42 7.85
N ARG A 77 1.44 11.01 8.78
CA ARG A 77 1.78 10.14 9.89
C ARG A 77 1.00 8.85 9.73
N PHE A 78 1.57 7.92 8.98
CA PHE A 78 0.87 6.72 8.56
C PHE A 78 1.56 5.46 9.07
N SER A 79 0.73 4.51 9.53
CA SER A 79 1.15 3.18 9.95
C SER A 79 0.01 2.17 9.79
N PRO A 80 0.23 0.87 9.96
CA PRO A 80 -0.83 -0.14 9.96
C PRO A 80 -1.59 -0.24 11.29
N ALA A 81 -1.48 0.71 12.22
CA ALA A 81 -2.02 0.62 13.58
C ALA A 81 -3.55 0.35 13.63
N SER A 82 -4.29 0.77 12.61
CA SER A 82 -5.75 0.51 12.53
C SER A 82 -6.10 -0.89 12.00
N LEU A 83 -5.13 -1.63 11.47
CA LEU A 83 -5.33 -3.00 10.99
C LEU A 83 -5.29 -3.95 12.20
N LEU A 84 -6.38 -4.69 12.43
CA LEU A 84 -6.55 -5.48 13.65
C LEU A 84 -6.09 -6.93 13.53
N VAL A 85 -5.74 -7.38 12.32
CA VAL A 85 -5.32 -8.75 12.03
C VAL A 85 -4.05 -8.75 11.20
N THR A 86 -3.33 -9.87 11.21
CA THR A 86 -2.10 -10.05 10.43
C THR A 86 -2.38 -10.13 8.94
N THR A 87 -1.42 -9.69 8.15
CA THR A 87 -1.43 -9.82 6.69
C THR A 87 -0.67 -11.09 6.25
N LEU A 88 -0.82 -11.45 4.98
CA LEU A 88 0.02 -12.51 4.37
C LEU A 88 1.52 -12.23 4.55
N SER A 89 1.92 -10.97 4.49
CA SER A 89 3.31 -10.52 4.70
C SER A 89 3.77 -10.75 6.15
N ASP A 90 2.90 -10.48 7.11
CA ASP A 90 3.16 -10.73 8.54
C ASP A 90 3.31 -12.24 8.79
N GLU A 91 2.41 -13.05 8.23
CA GLU A 91 2.47 -14.52 8.34
C GLU A 91 3.72 -15.11 7.68
N LEU A 92 4.16 -14.55 6.55
CA LEU A 92 5.42 -14.95 5.91
C LEU A 92 6.61 -14.66 6.83
N LYS A 93 6.65 -13.50 7.46
CA LYS A 93 7.68 -13.17 8.45
C LYS A 93 7.66 -14.14 9.61
N LEU A 94 6.49 -14.46 10.15
CA LEU A 94 6.33 -15.39 11.25
C LEU A 94 6.79 -16.80 10.84
N ALA A 95 6.33 -17.31 9.71
CA ALA A 95 6.67 -18.64 9.21
C ALA A 95 8.17 -18.83 8.91
N THR A 96 8.87 -17.74 8.59
CA THR A 96 10.31 -17.77 8.35
C THR A 96 11.15 -17.38 9.57
N GLY A 97 10.54 -17.27 10.76
CA GLY A 97 11.25 -16.86 11.96
C GLY A 97 11.90 -15.46 11.85
N GLY A 98 11.29 -14.55 11.07
CA GLY A 98 11.78 -13.20 10.82
C GLY A 98 12.80 -13.08 9.68
N HIS A 99 13.17 -14.17 9.02
CA HIS A 99 14.19 -14.13 7.95
C HIS A 99 13.69 -13.57 6.62
N ALA A 100 12.38 -13.61 6.34
CA ALA A 100 11.83 -13.00 5.14
C ALA A 100 12.03 -11.49 5.16
N TYR A 101 12.48 -10.91 4.05
CA TYR A 101 12.56 -9.46 3.88
C TYR A 101 11.37 -8.97 3.06
N VAL A 102 10.51 -8.19 3.67
CA VAL A 102 9.22 -7.74 3.11
C VAL A 102 9.30 -6.27 2.76
N VAL A 103 9.10 -5.96 1.49
CA VAL A 103 9.00 -4.59 0.98
C VAL A 103 7.65 -4.40 0.32
N SER A 104 6.92 -3.41 0.75
CA SER A 104 5.65 -2.99 0.12
C SER A 104 5.84 -1.65 -0.59
N LEU A 105 5.44 -1.60 -1.86
CA LEU A 105 5.62 -0.45 -2.72
C LEU A 105 4.33 -0.14 -3.48
N SER A 106 3.82 1.08 -3.35
CA SER A 106 2.64 1.54 -4.09
C SER A 106 2.69 3.06 -4.27
N PRO A 107 2.07 3.60 -5.33
CA PRO A 107 1.84 5.04 -5.39
C PRO A 107 0.99 5.56 -4.22
N GLN A 108 0.04 4.77 -3.72
CA GLN A 108 -0.85 5.16 -2.63
C GLN A 108 -0.37 4.61 -1.28
N ALA A 109 -0.42 5.46 -0.25
CA ALA A 109 0.03 5.11 1.09
C ALA A 109 -0.77 3.96 1.72
N ASP A 110 -2.10 4.03 1.66
CA ASP A 110 -2.98 3.00 2.20
C ASP A 110 -2.72 1.62 1.58
N VAL A 111 -2.46 1.56 0.27
CA VAL A 111 -2.12 0.32 -0.42
C VAL A 111 -0.77 -0.23 0.05
N ALA A 112 0.27 0.61 0.09
CA ALA A 112 1.59 0.18 0.53
C ALA A 112 1.56 -0.35 1.98
N ILE A 113 0.87 0.36 2.86
CA ILE A 113 0.82 0.06 4.30
C ILE A 113 -0.04 -1.18 4.58
N LEU A 114 -1.26 -1.23 4.03
CA LEU A 114 -2.19 -2.33 4.30
C LEU A 114 -1.79 -3.63 3.61
N ALA A 115 -1.04 -3.58 2.51
CA ALA A 115 -0.45 -4.77 1.90
C ALA A 115 0.82 -5.24 2.63
N GLY A 116 1.62 -4.30 3.11
CA GLY A 116 2.84 -4.58 3.88
C GLY A 116 2.57 -5.17 5.25
N GLY A 117 1.52 -4.68 5.92
CA GLY A 117 1.16 -5.12 7.27
C GLY A 117 2.06 -4.55 8.36
N HIS A 118 2.07 -5.24 9.50
CA HIS A 118 2.77 -4.79 10.71
C HIS A 118 4.26 -5.10 10.71
N ALA A 119 4.66 -6.19 10.08
CA ALA A 119 6.02 -6.71 10.13
C ALA A 119 6.85 -6.45 8.86
N ALA A 120 6.34 -5.64 7.93
CA ALA A 120 7.12 -5.27 6.75
C ALA A 120 8.39 -4.51 7.15
N ASP A 121 9.51 -4.83 6.50
CA ASP A 121 10.77 -4.11 6.70
C ASP A 121 10.71 -2.71 6.11
N GLN A 122 9.94 -2.55 5.04
CA GLN A 122 9.72 -1.27 4.38
C GLN A 122 8.33 -1.19 3.77
N ALA A 123 7.67 -0.03 3.93
CA ALA A 123 6.55 0.38 3.10
C ALA A 123 6.82 1.77 2.55
N VAL A 124 6.74 1.92 1.23
CA VAL A 124 7.12 3.15 0.52
C VAL A 124 6.01 3.54 -0.43
N TRP A 125 5.67 4.83 -0.43
CA TRP A 125 4.63 5.38 -1.30
C TRP A 125 5.04 6.73 -1.89
N ILE A 126 4.19 7.32 -2.74
CA ILE A 126 4.42 8.64 -3.32
C ILE A 126 3.58 9.67 -2.53
N ASP A 127 4.21 10.73 -2.07
CA ASP A 127 3.49 11.90 -1.54
C ASP A 127 2.96 12.74 -2.70
N ASP A 128 1.63 12.81 -2.83
CA ASP A 128 0.94 13.51 -3.91
C ASP A 128 1.24 15.02 -3.97
N ARG A 129 1.73 15.61 -2.86
CA ARG A 129 2.05 17.03 -2.77
C ARG A 129 3.39 17.39 -3.41
N ASN A 130 4.32 16.45 -3.42
CA ASN A 130 5.69 16.71 -3.88
C ASN A 130 6.22 15.68 -4.88
N GLY A 131 5.43 14.64 -5.19
CA GLY A 131 5.79 13.60 -6.16
C GLY A 131 6.99 12.73 -5.75
N LYS A 132 7.36 12.72 -4.47
CA LYS A 132 8.52 11.98 -3.97
C LYS A 132 8.12 10.67 -3.31
N TRP A 133 9.01 9.70 -3.39
CA TRP A 133 8.94 8.49 -2.59
C TRP A 133 9.18 8.83 -1.12
N VAL A 134 8.30 8.37 -0.26
CA VAL A 134 8.29 8.66 1.17
C VAL A 134 7.94 7.41 1.97
N THR A 135 8.17 7.48 3.27
CA THR A 135 7.80 6.43 4.24
C THR A 135 7.41 7.07 5.57
N SER A 136 7.26 6.28 6.61
CA SER A 136 7.06 6.76 7.98
C SER A 136 8.08 6.15 8.94
N SER A 137 8.21 6.75 10.11
CA SER A 137 9.10 6.25 11.16
C SER A 137 8.73 4.86 11.67
N TYR A 138 7.51 4.38 11.37
CA TYR A 138 7.10 3.01 11.65
C TYR A 138 7.97 1.98 10.92
N TYR A 139 8.30 2.26 9.66
CA TYR A 139 9.14 1.40 8.81
C TYR A 139 10.61 1.82 8.79
N GLY A 140 11.00 2.81 9.60
CA GLY A 140 12.37 3.31 9.69
C GLY A 140 12.70 4.41 8.69
N GLU A 141 13.91 4.37 8.15
CA GLU A 141 14.40 5.39 7.22
C GLU A 141 14.04 5.04 5.76
N LEU A 142 13.98 6.07 4.93
CA LEU A 142 13.72 5.90 3.50
C LEU A 142 14.84 5.07 2.86
N PRO A 143 14.53 4.03 2.08
CA PRO A 143 15.55 3.23 1.40
C PRO A 143 16.42 4.08 0.48
N LEU A 144 17.72 3.77 0.41
CA LEU A 144 18.68 4.51 -0.41
C LEU A 144 18.25 4.64 -1.88
N TRP A 145 17.65 3.59 -2.46
CA TRP A 145 17.15 3.64 -3.84
C TRP A 145 16.05 4.69 -4.04
N ALA A 146 15.17 4.87 -3.04
CA ALA A 146 14.10 5.85 -3.08
C ALA A 146 14.65 7.27 -2.93
N ASP A 147 15.62 7.46 -2.04
CA ASP A 147 16.29 8.74 -1.85
C ASP A 147 17.07 9.16 -3.12
N VAL A 148 17.80 8.25 -3.73
CA VAL A 148 18.46 8.47 -5.03
C VAL A 148 17.44 8.82 -6.12
N ARG A 149 16.28 8.14 -6.17
CA ARG A 149 15.20 8.48 -7.10
C ARG A 149 14.66 9.88 -6.87
N ASN A 150 14.43 10.24 -5.62
CA ASN A 150 13.93 11.56 -5.24
C ASN A 150 14.91 12.68 -5.65
N SER A 151 16.21 12.45 -5.55
CA SER A 151 17.23 13.44 -5.87
C SER A 151 17.52 13.55 -7.37
N GLN A 152 17.54 12.42 -8.09
CA GLN A 152 18.01 12.37 -9.49
C GLN A 152 16.89 12.36 -10.53
N GLN A 153 15.72 11.82 -10.20
CA GLN A 153 14.64 11.57 -11.16
C GLN A 153 13.28 11.94 -10.56
N SER A 154 13.11 13.17 -10.09
CA SER A 154 11.81 13.61 -9.62
C SER A 154 10.74 13.42 -10.72
N ILE A 155 9.53 13.07 -10.32
CA ILE A 155 8.39 12.91 -11.23
C ILE A 155 8.18 14.21 -12.03
N ASP A 156 8.32 15.37 -11.39
CA ASP A 156 8.20 16.69 -12.03
C ASP A 156 9.17 16.87 -13.20
N ARG A 157 10.42 16.43 -13.05
CA ARG A 157 11.42 16.52 -14.13
C ARG A 157 11.06 15.62 -15.31
N ARG A 158 10.47 14.45 -15.06
CA ARG A 158 9.99 13.54 -16.11
C ARG A 158 8.75 14.08 -16.81
N LEU A 159 7.81 14.65 -16.06
CA LEU A 159 6.61 15.28 -16.61
C LEU A 159 6.97 16.50 -17.47
N ALA A 160 7.92 17.34 -17.02
CA ALA A 160 8.38 18.49 -17.77
C ALA A 160 9.11 18.13 -19.08
N ALA A 161 9.75 16.96 -19.15
CA ALA A 161 10.45 16.45 -20.32
C ALA A 161 9.57 15.60 -21.26
N GLY A 162 8.38 15.20 -20.82
CA GLY A 162 7.47 14.31 -21.55
C GLY A 162 6.34 15.06 -22.24
N THR A 163 6.09 14.74 -23.52
CA THR A 163 4.85 15.14 -24.20
C THR A 163 3.88 13.96 -24.16
N TRP A 164 2.71 14.18 -23.61
CA TRP A 164 1.65 13.20 -23.63
C TRP A 164 0.98 13.22 -25.01
N LEU A 165 1.13 12.15 -25.78
CA LEU A 165 0.44 11.99 -27.06
C LEU A 165 -0.70 10.97 -26.87
N PRO A 166 -1.94 11.32 -27.23
CA PRO A 166 -3.03 10.35 -27.25
C PRO A 166 -2.73 9.24 -28.29
N LEU A 167 -3.09 8.01 -27.95
CA LEU A 167 -2.98 6.85 -28.84
C LEU A 167 -3.95 6.99 -30.04
#